data_3af52690d9940375d6975e4586977b24
#
_entry.id   3af52690d9940375d6975e4586977b24
#
_cell.length_a   1.000
_cell.length_b   1.000
_cell.length_c   1.000
_cell.angle_alpha   90.00
_cell.angle_beta   90.00
_cell.angle_gamma   90.00
#
_symmetry.space_group_name_H-M   'P 1'
#
loop_
_entity.id
_entity.type
_entity.pdbx_description
1 polymer ?
#
loop_
_entity_poly.entity_id
_entity_poly.type
_entity_poly.pdbx_seq_one_letter_code
_entity_poly.pdbx_strand_id
1 'polypeptide(L)'
;ALFEKRMRQGRRPFEPVPILFELNEEQIARVAVNQFRLPGVEVVAQLVRHYPQGAHFAHSVGYVGRINEKELKTLDPVNYSGTHHIGKTGIERFYEDALHGQVGYEEVETNARGRVLRVLKRTDPKPGKDIVLSLDIKLQEAAEAALGGRRGAVVALDPRTGEVLAMVSQPSFDPNLFVTGISFKAYAELRDSIDRPLFNRVLRGLYPPGSTIKPAVAIAGLDSGVVNASSRVFDPGYYQLPNYDHKYRNWNRSGDGWVDLDTAIMRSNDTYFYDLCLLYT
;
A
#
# COMPACT_ATOMS: atom_id res chain seq x y z
N ALA A 1 -21.63 -23.04 -12.38
CA ALA A 1 -20.22 -22.93 -11.95
C ALA A 1 -19.97 -21.78 -10.95
N LEU A 2 -20.22 -20.48 -11.31
CA LEU A 2 -19.97 -19.35 -10.39
C LEU A 2 -20.92 -19.34 -9.19
N PHE A 3 -22.20 -19.56 -9.43
CA PHE A 3 -23.24 -19.67 -8.40
C PHE A 3 -22.94 -20.80 -7.41
N GLU A 4 -22.66 -22.01 -7.89
CA GLU A 4 -22.30 -23.15 -7.04
C GLU A 4 -21.07 -22.91 -6.18
N LYS A 5 -20.06 -22.23 -6.76
CA LYS A 5 -18.86 -21.85 -6.01
C LYS A 5 -19.18 -20.87 -4.89
N ARG A 6 -20.06 -19.90 -5.13
CA ARG A 6 -20.47 -18.90 -4.13
C ARG A 6 -21.32 -19.53 -3.04
N MET A 7 -22.26 -20.42 -3.40
CA MET A 7 -23.08 -21.16 -2.44
C MET A 7 -22.24 -22.02 -1.47
N ARG A 8 -21.13 -22.58 -1.94
CA ARG A 8 -20.19 -23.32 -1.07
C ARG A 8 -19.39 -22.45 -0.12
N GLN A 9 -19.37 -21.14 -0.32
CA GLN A 9 -18.67 -20.16 0.52
C GLN A 9 -19.54 -19.59 1.65
N GLY A 10 -20.80 -19.97 1.74
CA GLY A 10 -21.70 -19.59 2.84
C GLY A 10 -21.15 -20.06 4.19
N ARG A 11 -21.06 -19.12 5.14
CA ARG A 11 -20.43 -19.37 6.45
C ARG A 11 -21.39 -20.02 7.46
N ARG A 12 -22.66 -19.74 7.34
CA ARG A 12 -23.71 -20.24 8.25
C ARG A 12 -24.93 -20.66 7.44
N PRO A 13 -25.64 -21.75 7.87
CA PRO A 13 -26.97 -22.02 7.36
C PRO A 13 -27.84 -20.79 7.60
N PHE A 14 -28.62 -20.35 6.58
CA PHE A 14 -29.51 -19.18 6.60
C PHE A 14 -28.83 -17.80 6.42
N GLU A 15 -27.52 -17.72 6.27
CA GLU A 15 -26.85 -16.46 5.95
C GLU A 15 -27.03 -16.16 4.44
N PRO A 16 -27.46 -14.95 4.05
CA PRO A 16 -27.58 -14.57 2.65
C PRO A 16 -26.23 -14.65 1.94
N VAL A 17 -26.21 -15.28 0.78
CA VAL A 17 -24.99 -15.42 -0.05
C VAL A 17 -25.09 -14.45 -1.21
N PRO A 18 -24.19 -13.46 -1.33
CA PRO A 18 -24.22 -12.51 -2.42
C PRO A 18 -23.90 -13.21 -3.75
N ILE A 19 -24.84 -13.16 -4.69
CA ILE A 19 -24.73 -13.81 -6.00
C ILE A 19 -24.11 -12.86 -7.03
N LEU A 20 -24.55 -11.62 -7.06
CA LEU A 20 -24.09 -10.60 -7.99
C LEU A 20 -23.94 -9.27 -7.25
N PHE A 21 -22.95 -8.48 -7.63
CA PHE A 21 -22.69 -7.14 -7.08
C PHE A 21 -22.91 -6.09 -8.15
N GLU A 22 -23.12 -4.84 -7.73
CA GLU A 22 -23.21 -3.67 -8.61
C GLU A 22 -24.27 -3.85 -9.71
N LEU A 23 -25.47 -4.24 -9.30
CA LEU A 23 -26.60 -4.35 -10.21
C LEU A 23 -26.92 -2.96 -10.78
N ASN A 24 -27.05 -2.86 -12.09
CA ASN A 24 -27.60 -1.68 -12.72
C ASN A 24 -29.12 -1.64 -12.60
N GLU A 25 -29.74 -0.50 -12.92
CA GLU A 25 -31.19 -0.29 -12.81
C GLU A 25 -32.01 -1.34 -13.59
N GLU A 26 -31.56 -1.70 -14.79
CA GLU A 26 -32.21 -2.72 -15.60
C GLU A 26 -32.19 -4.10 -14.93
N GLN A 27 -31.07 -4.47 -14.35
CA GLN A 27 -30.91 -5.74 -13.62
C GLN A 27 -31.77 -5.76 -12.36
N ILE A 28 -31.83 -4.65 -11.61
CA ILE A 28 -32.68 -4.49 -10.44
C ILE A 28 -34.17 -4.66 -10.86
N ALA A 29 -34.59 -3.98 -11.92
CA ALA A 29 -35.91 -4.08 -12.44
C ALA A 29 -36.27 -5.51 -12.90
N ARG A 30 -35.35 -6.18 -13.58
CA ARG A 30 -35.50 -7.59 -13.98
C ARG A 30 -35.70 -8.54 -12.80
N VAL A 31 -34.94 -8.35 -11.71
CA VAL A 31 -35.15 -9.14 -10.50
C VAL A 31 -36.50 -8.84 -9.88
N ALA A 32 -36.88 -7.58 -9.74
CA ALA A 32 -38.14 -7.15 -9.15
C ALA A 32 -39.34 -7.75 -9.88
N VAL A 33 -39.38 -7.66 -11.22
CA VAL A 33 -40.46 -8.22 -12.04
C VAL A 33 -40.53 -9.75 -11.96
N ASN A 34 -39.40 -10.44 -11.78
CA ASN A 34 -39.35 -11.90 -11.69
C ASN A 34 -39.27 -12.42 -10.25
N GLN A 35 -39.52 -11.58 -9.24
CA GLN A 35 -39.40 -11.94 -7.82
C GLN A 35 -40.22 -13.21 -7.48
N PHE A 36 -41.42 -13.36 -8.10
CA PHE A 36 -42.26 -14.54 -7.90
C PHE A 36 -41.66 -15.86 -8.39
N ARG A 37 -40.67 -15.79 -9.30
CA ARG A 37 -39.92 -16.94 -9.82
C ARG A 37 -38.61 -17.20 -9.07
N LEU A 38 -38.20 -16.28 -8.21
CA LEU A 38 -36.92 -16.25 -7.52
C LEU A 38 -37.14 -16.28 -6.00
N PRO A 39 -37.74 -17.34 -5.44
CA PRO A 39 -37.97 -17.41 -4.00
C PRO A 39 -36.61 -17.43 -3.27
N GLY A 40 -36.46 -16.57 -2.25
CA GLY A 40 -35.24 -16.45 -1.47
C GLY A 40 -34.14 -15.60 -2.12
N VAL A 41 -34.42 -14.94 -3.24
CA VAL A 41 -33.49 -13.96 -3.84
C VAL A 41 -33.99 -12.56 -3.55
N GLU A 42 -33.11 -11.72 -3.01
CA GLU A 42 -33.40 -10.33 -2.67
C GLU A 42 -32.34 -9.39 -3.26
N VAL A 43 -32.74 -8.17 -3.59
CA VAL A 43 -31.83 -7.09 -3.93
C VAL A 43 -31.64 -6.25 -2.68
N VAL A 44 -30.40 -6.21 -2.18
CA VAL A 44 -30.05 -5.50 -0.94
C VAL A 44 -29.10 -4.36 -1.29
N ALA A 45 -29.44 -3.14 -0.86
CA ALA A 45 -28.52 -2.01 -0.92
C ALA A 45 -27.46 -2.17 0.17
N GLN A 46 -26.20 -2.11 -0.22
CA GLN A 46 -25.06 -2.21 0.68
C GLN A 46 -24.08 -1.07 0.44
N LEU A 47 -23.54 -0.50 1.52
CA LEU A 47 -22.44 0.44 1.41
C LEU A 47 -21.19 -0.30 0.96
N VAL A 48 -20.54 0.22 -0.06
CA VAL A 48 -19.31 -0.34 -0.63
C VAL A 48 -18.23 0.72 -0.56
N ARG A 49 -17.00 0.31 -0.23
CA ARG A 49 -15.86 1.24 -0.26
C ARG A 49 -15.68 1.79 -1.66
N HIS A 50 -15.51 3.09 -1.77
CA HIS A 50 -15.23 3.78 -3.03
C HIS A 50 -13.99 4.65 -2.89
N TYR A 51 -13.11 4.60 -3.88
CA TYR A 51 -11.88 5.38 -3.97
C TYR A 51 -12.01 6.43 -5.08
N PRO A 52 -12.48 7.65 -4.75
CA PRO A 52 -12.81 8.66 -5.76
C PRO A 52 -11.57 9.15 -6.53
N GLN A 53 -10.39 9.05 -5.94
CA GLN A 53 -9.13 9.42 -6.58
C GLN A 53 -8.50 8.29 -7.41
N GLY A 54 -9.16 7.13 -7.49
CA GLY A 54 -8.71 6.01 -8.32
C GLY A 54 -7.25 5.64 -8.07
N ALA A 55 -6.46 5.63 -9.13
CA ALA A 55 -5.07 5.16 -9.12
C ALA A 55 -4.09 6.08 -8.37
N HIS A 56 -4.41 7.36 -8.12
CA HIS A 56 -3.47 8.33 -7.54
C HIS A 56 -2.94 7.91 -6.17
N PHE A 57 -3.79 7.37 -5.31
CA PHE A 57 -3.39 6.99 -3.95
C PHE A 57 -3.44 5.47 -3.69
N ALA A 58 -3.54 4.65 -4.74
CA ALA A 58 -3.69 3.20 -4.57
C ALA A 58 -2.58 2.56 -3.72
N HIS A 59 -1.34 3.04 -3.85
CA HIS A 59 -0.19 2.51 -3.12
C HIS A 59 -0.05 3.01 -1.69
N SER A 60 -0.60 4.18 -1.36
CA SER A 60 -0.62 4.74 -0.01
C SER A 60 -1.87 4.33 0.76
N VAL A 61 -3.05 4.60 0.20
CA VAL A 61 -4.34 4.26 0.82
C VAL A 61 -4.54 2.75 0.83
N GLY A 62 -4.19 2.06 -0.25
CA GLY A 62 -4.45 0.64 -0.41
C GLY A 62 -5.88 0.37 -0.87
N TYR A 63 -6.40 -0.79 -0.54
CA TYR A 63 -7.75 -1.20 -0.89
C TYR A 63 -8.31 -2.21 0.10
N VAL A 64 -9.65 -2.25 0.18
CA VAL A 64 -10.37 -3.34 0.85
C VAL A 64 -10.66 -4.46 -0.13
N GLY A 65 -10.71 -5.66 0.36
CA GLY A 65 -11.09 -6.83 -0.43
C GLY A 65 -11.74 -7.89 0.43
N ARG A 66 -12.31 -8.92 -0.19
CA ARG A 66 -13.00 -9.98 0.54
C ARG A 66 -12.08 -10.70 1.50
N ILE A 67 -12.60 -10.97 2.69
CA ILE A 67 -11.91 -11.75 3.72
C ILE A 67 -11.70 -13.18 3.20
N ASN A 68 -10.48 -13.67 3.25
CA ASN A 68 -10.15 -15.04 2.87
C ASN A 68 -10.11 -15.98 4.09
N GLU A 69 -10.02 -17.29 3.84
CA GLU A 69 -10.04 -18.32 4.89
C GLU A 69 -8.90 -18.21 5.92
N LYS A 70 -7.74 -17.68 5.50
CA LYS A 70 -6.60 -17.50 6.41
C LYS A 70 -6.83 -16.31 7.33
N GLU A 71 -7.33 -15.22 6.78
CA GLU A 71 -7.67 -14.01 7.54
C GLU A 71 -8.78 -14.30 8.56
N LEU A 72 -9.79 -15.07 8.17
CA LEU A 72 -10.88 -15.49 9.06
C LEU A 72 -10.40 -16.15 10.37
N LYS A 73 -9.28 -16.84 10.33
CA LYS A 73 -8.73 -17.54 11.51
C LYS A 73 -8.09 -16.57 12.52
N THR A 74 -7.75 -15.36 12.08
CA THR A 74 -7.05 -14.36 12.89
C THR A 74 -7.94 -13.20 13.34
N LEU A 75 -9.11 -13.05 12.70
CA LEU A 75 -10.06 -11.98 13.00
C LEU A 75 -10.94 -12.33 14.20
N ASP A 76 -11.41 -11.29 14.90
CA ASP A 76 -12.43 -11.42 15.93
C ASP A 76 -13.76 -11.93 15.29
N PRO A 77 -14.19 -13.17 15.60
CA PRO A 77 -15.35 -13.76 14.96
C PRO A 77 -16.66 -13.02 15.30
N VAL A 78 -16.69 -12.27 16.39
CA VAL A 78 -17.86 -11.49 16.79
C VAL A 78 -17.92 -10.19 15.99
N ASN A 79 -16.83 -9.41 16.00
CA ASN A 79 -16.80 -8.11 15.33
C ASN A 79 -16.79 -8.21 13.79
N TYR A 80 -16.40 -9.36 13.24
CA TYR A 80 -16.42 -9.62 11.78
C TYR A 80 -17.56 -10.55 11.35
N SER A 81 -18.54 -10.81 12.21
CA SER A 81 -19.66 -11.75 11.89
C SER A 81 -20.51 -11.30 10.70
N GLY A 82 -20.75 -10.00 10.55
CA GLY A 82 -21.50 -9.40 9.44
C GLY A 82 -20.63 -8.72 8.39
N THR A 83 -19.30 -8.82 8.48
CA THR A 83 -18.35 -8.14 7.59
C THR A 83 -17.75 -9.09 6.59
N HIS A 84 -17.75 -8.70 5.31
CA HIS A 84 -17.22 -9.50 4.22
C HIS A 84 -15.90 -8.95 3.64
N HIS A 85 -15.51 -7.76 4.03
CA HIS A 85 -14.33 -7.06 3.51
C HIS A 85 -13.36 -6.69 4.63
N ILE A 86 -12.09 -6.56 4.28
CA ILE A 86 -11.01 -6.15 5.17
C ILE A 86 -9.97 -5.36 4.36
N GLY A 87 -9.26 -4.47 4.98
CA GLY A 87 -8.11 -3.78 4.38
C GLY A 87 -7.00 -4.77 3.98
N LYS A 88 -6.56 -4.72 2.73
CA LYS A 88 -5.55 -5.64 2.18
C LYS A 88 -4.16 -5.05 2.18
N THR A 89 -4.04 -3.78 1.91
CA THR A 89 -2.77 -3.06 1.79
C THR A 89 -2.91 -1.62 2.29
N GLY A 90 -1.79 -0.94 2.47
CA GLY A 90 -1.74 0.49 2.77
C GLY A 90 -2.44 0.89 4.06
N ILE A 91 -2.98 2.10 4.07
CA ILE A 91 -3.72 2.69 5.19
C ILE A 91 -4.94 1.84 5.56
N GLU A 92 -5.67 1.31 4.57
CA GLU A 92 -6.83 0.44 4.80
C GLU A 92 -6.47 -0.76 5.69
N ARG A 93 -5.31 -1.37 5.46
CA ARG A 93 -4.86 -2.49 6.27
C ARG A 93 -4.29 -2.07 7.62
N PHE A 94 -3.48 -1.01 7.63
CA PHE A 94 -2.77 -0.61 8.84
C PHE A 94 -3.70 -0.06 9.91
N TYR A 95 -4.73 0.66 9.47
CA TYR A 95 -5.73 1.27 10.35
C TYR A 95 -7.07 0.53 10.35
N GLU A 96 -7.10 -0.76 9.97
CA GLU A 96 -8.30 -1.58 9.92
C GLU A 96 -9.13 -1.47 11.20
N ASP A 97 -8.52 -1.63 12.37
CA ASP A 97 -9.21 -1.56 13.66
C ASP A 97 -9.89 -0.20 13.92
N ALA A 98 -9.31 0.87 13.40
CA ALA A 98 -9.87 2.20 13.52
C ALA A 98 -10.99 2.46 12.50
N LEU A 99 -10.80 1.96 11.26
CA LEU A 99 -11.70 2.18 10.14
C LEU A 99 -12.94 1.28 10.18
N HIS A 100 -12.81 0.03 10.67
CA HIS A 100 -13.88 -0.95 10.71
C HIS A 100 -14.97 -0.60 11.74
N GLY A 101 -14.59 -0.09 12.92
CA GLY A 101 -15.52 0.16 14.02
C GLY A 101 -15.97 -1.10 14.75
N GLN A 102 -17.19 -1.08 15.27
CA GLN A 102 -17.78 -2.18 16.02
C GLN A 102 -19.14 -2.54 15.44
N VAL A 103 -19.35 -3.81 15.13
CA VAL A 103 -20.65 -4.28 14.62
C VAL A 103 -21.71 -4.22 15.71
N GLY A 104 -22.94 -3.86 15.34
CA GLY A 104 -24.12 -4.02 16.18
C GLY A 104 -24.64 -5.47 16.09
N TYR A 105 -25.45 -5.85 17.07
CA TYR A 105 -26.10 -7.16 17.09
C TYR A 105 -27.48 -7.09 17.73
N GLU A 106 -28.32 -8.01 17.32
CA GLU A 106 -29.65 -8.23 17.90
C GLU A 106 -29.72 -9.61 18.52
N GLU A 107 -30.19 -9.66 19.76
CA GLU A 107 -30.61 -10.90 20.41
C GLU A 107 -32.06 -11.15 20.02
N VAL A 108 -32.32 -12.25 19.36
CA VAL A 108 -33.65 -12.57 18.84
C VAL A 108 -34.15 -13.89 19.39
N GLU A 109 -35.45 -13.97 19.68
CA GLU A 109 -36.13 -15.22 19.94
C GLU A 109 -36.52 -15.87 18.62
N THR A 110 -36.18 -17.14 18.44
CA THR A 110 -36.53 -17.88 17.24
C THR A 110 -37.37 -19.12 17.57
N ASN A 111 -38.22 -19.54 16.62
CA ASN A 111 -38.89 -20.84 16.71
C ASN A 111 -37.94 -21.99 16.34
N ALA A 112 -38.42 -23.23 16.50
CA ALA A 112 -37.64 -24.44 16.19
C ALA A 112 -37.14 -24.53 14.71
N ARG A 113 -37.70 -23.71 13.82
CA ARG A 113 -37.31 -23.63 12.40
C ARG A 113 -36.36 -22.45 12.11
N GLY A 114 -35.85 -21.75 13.15
CA GLY A 114 -34.95 -20.61 13.00
C GLY A 114 -35.59 -19.28 12.57
N ARG A 115 -36.94 -19.21 12.48
CA ARG A 115 -37.64 -17.96 12.16
C ARG A 115 -37.68 -17.05 13.37
N VAL A 116 -37.23 -15.80 13.20
CA VAL A 116 -37.30 -14.76 14.23
C VAL A 116 -38.75 -14.49 14.60
N LEU A 117 -39.04 -14.58 15.91
CA LEU A 117 -40.34 -14.28 16.50
C LEU A 117 -40.40 -12.84 17.04
N ARG A 118 -39.33 -12.43 17.76
CA ARG A 118 -39.19 -11.07 18.28
C ARG A 118 -37.73 -10.76 18.59
N VAL A 119 -37.41 -9.47 18.57
CA VAL A 119 -36.12 -8.93 19.04
C VAL A 119 -36.20 -8.76 20.57
N LEU A 120 -35.28 -9.35 21.30
CA LEU A 120 -35.17 -9.23 22.75
C LEU A 120 -34.33 -8.05 23.17
N LYS A 121 -33.21 -7.84 22.47
CA LYS A 121 -32.26 -6.77 22.72
C LYS A 121 -31.56 -6.35 21.45
N ARG A 122 -31.28 -5.08 21.33
CA ARG A 122 -30.49 -4.50 20.22
C ARG A 122 -29.32 -3.73 20.79
N THR A 123 -28.16 -3.95 20.22
CA THR A 123 -26.95 -3.14 20.44
C THR A 123 -26.58 -2.49 19.12
N ASP A 124 -26.61 -1.16 19.09
CA ASP A 124 -26.33 -0.41 17.86
C ASP A 124 -24.85 -0.49 17.49
N PRO A 125 -24.51 -0.50 16.17
CA PRO A 125 -23.15 -0.48 15.72
C PRO A 125 -22.47 0.85 16.05
N LYS A 126 -21.14 0.82 16.24
CA LYS A 126 -20.32 2.02 16.34
C LYS A 126 -19.53 2.18 15.04
N PRO A 127 -19.71 3.28 14.30
CA PRO A 127 -18.97 3.50 13.08
C PRO A 127 -17.47 3.58 13.34
N GLY A 128 -16.67 3.24 12.33
CA GLY A 128 -15.24 3.47 12.34
C GLY A 128 -14.90 4.97 12.37
N LYS A 129 -13.65 5.26 12.60
CA LYS A 129 -13.14 6.63 12.66
C LYS A 129 -12.74 7.13 11.29
N ASP A 130 -12.90 8.42 11.07
CA ASP A 130 -12.30 9.10 9.93
C ASP A 130 -10.80 9.26 10.15
N ILE A 131 -10.03 9.08 9.07
CA ILE A 131 -8.57 9.28 9.07
C ILE A 131 -8.25 10.39 8.08
N VAL A 132 -7.58 11.44 8.58
CA VAL A 132 -7.07 12.54 7.76
C VAL A 132 -5.62 12.27 7.45
N LEU A 133 -5.27 12.29 6.18
CA LEU A 133 -3.90 12.09 5.69
C LEU A 133 -3.27 13.44 5.31
N SER A 134 -1.96 13.52 5.42
CA SER A 134 -1.16 14.68 4.99
C SER A 134 -0.94 14.76 3.48
N LEU A 135 -1.45 13.76 2.72
CA LEU A 135 -1.28 13.70 1.27
C LEU A 135 -2.03 14.85 0.56
N ASP A 136 -1.32 15.56 -0.31
CA ASP A 136 -1.87 16.61 -1.16
C ASP A 136 -2.10 16.09 -2.57
N ILE A 137 -3.36 16.12 -3.04
CA ILE A 137 -3.72 15.61 -4.37
C ILE A 137 -3.03 16.39 -5.50
N LYS A 138 -2.90 17.70 -5.38
CA LYS A 138 -2.27 18.52 -6.44
C LYS A 138 -0.78 18.22 -6.57
N LEU A 139 -0.11 18.03 -5.43
CA LEU A 139 1.29 17.63 -5.42
C LEU A 139 1.48 16.21 -5.94
N GLN A 140 0.57 15.30 -5.58
CA GLN A 140 0.55 13.92 -6.11
C GLN A 140 0.43 13.91 -7.63
N GLU A 141 -0.57 14.62 -8.18
CA GLU A 141 -0.80 14.73 -9.63
C GLU A 141 0.39 15.38 -10.36
N ALA A 142 0.98 16.43 -9.80
CA ALA A 142 2.16 17.09 -10.36
C ALA A 142 3.36 16.12 -10.41
N ALA A 143 3.59 15.37 -9.35
CA ALA A 143 4.66 14.38 -9.28
C ALA A 143 4.45 13.20 -10.27
N GLU A 144 3.21 12.73 -10.43
CA GLU A 144 2.85 11.73 -11.42
C GLU A 144 3.05 12.23 -12.86
N ALA A 145 2.60 13.46 -13.14
CA ALA A 145 2.81 14.10 -14.43
C ALA A 145 4.30 14.27 -14.77
N ALA A 146 5.13 14.61 -13.78
CA ALA A 146 6.57 14.74 -13.95
C ALA A 146 7.26 13.42 -14.31
N LEU A 147 6.74 12.28 -13.85
CA LEU A 147 7.21 10.95 -14.26
C LEU A 147 6.90 10.64 -15.72
N GLY A 148 5.86 11.28 -16.31
CA GLY A 148 5.53 11.19 -17.72
C GLY A 148 5.30 9.75 -18.20
N GLY A 149 4.60 8.94 -17.41
CA GLY A 149 4.30 7.53 -17.72
C GLY A 149 5.49 6.56 -17.55
N ARG A 150 6.64 7.05 -17.08
CA ARG A 150 7.80 6.20 -16.78
C ARG A 150 7.62 5.42 -15.49
N ARG A 151 8.23 4.24 -15.41
CA ARG A 151 8.36 3.52 -14.15
C ARG A 151 9.21 4.32 -13.16
N GLY A 152 8.70 4.54 -11.96
CA GLY A 152 9.43 5.29 -10.96
C GLY A 152 8.66 5.49 -9.67
N ALA A 153 9.30 6.17 -8.74
CA ALA A 153 8.72 6.58 -7.47
C ALA A 153 9.11 8.02 -7.16
N VAL A 154 8.20 8.76 -6.54
CA VAL A 154 8.44 10.09 -5.99
C VAL A 154 7.88 10.14 -4.58
N VAL A 155 8.65 10.68 -3.65
CA VAL A 155 8.20 10.97 -2.28
C VAL A 155 8.50 12.42 -1.98
N ALA A 156 7.50 13.16 -1.53
CA ALA A 156 7.65 14.50 -1.02
C ALA A 156 7.34 14.54 0.48
N LEU A 157 8.26 15.07 1.25
CA LEU A 157 8.16 15.19 2.70
C LEU A 157 8.24 16.67 3.10
N ASP A 158 7.44 17.07 4.10
CA ASP A 158 7.70 18.33 4.80
C ASP A 158 8.90 18.12 5.74
N PRO A 159 10.02 18.83 5.54
CA PRO A 159 11.22 18.59 6.35
C PRO A 159 11.09 19.05 7.80
N ARG A 160 10.07 19.85 8.12
CA ARG A 160 9.82 20.38 9.48
C ARG A 160 8.99 19.42 10.31
N THR A 161 8.02 18.72 9.70
CA THR A 161 7.05 17.85 10.40
C THR A 161 7.27 16.37 10.14
N GLY A 162 7.94 16.04 9.02
CA GLY A 162 8.08 14.66 8.53
C GLY A 162 6.82 14.14 7.81
N GLU A 163 5.81 14.98 7.61
CA GLU A 163 4.58 14.60 6.92
C GLU A 163 4.85 14.23 5.47
N VAL A 164 4.23 13.13 5.03
CA VAL A 164 4.29 12.69 3.63
C VAL A 164 3.23 13.45 2.83
N LEU A 165 3.67 14.38 1.98
CA LEU A 165 2.79 15.22 1.17
C LEU A 165 2.44 14.57 -0.18
N ALA A 166 3.35 13.77 -0.75
CA ALA A 166 3.07 12.94 -1.92
C ALA A 166 3.84 11.62 -1.85
N MET A 167 3.21 10.56 -2.36
CA MET A 167 3.78 9.21 -2.39
C MET A 167 3.37 8.53 -3.70
N VAL A 168 4.18 8.70 -4.73
CA VAL A 168 3.93 8.21 -6.09
C VAL A 168 4.69 6.92 -6.35
N SER A 169 3.99 5.92 -6.87
CA SER A 169 4.58 4.69 -7.41
C SER A 169 3.94 4.40 -8.78
N GLN A 170 4.68 4.63 -9.87
CA GLN A 170 4.17 4.47 -11.23
C GLN A 170 4.79 3.27 -11.96
N PRO A 171 4.00 2.58 -12.83
CA PRO A 171 2.56 2.75 -12.99
C PRO A 171 1.78 2.25 -11.78
N SER A 172 0.58 2.78 -11.60
CA SER A 172 -0.34 2.45 -10.52
C SER A 172 -1.53 1.62 -11.04
N PHE A 173 -2.52 1.36 -10.19
CA PHE A 173 -3.72 0.59 -10.51
C PHE A 173 -4.94 1.23 -9.85
N ASP A 174 -6.14 0.96 -10.37
CA ASP A 174 -7.37 1.41 -9.72
C ASP A 174 -7.76 0.45 -8.57
N PRO A 175 -7.77 0.91 -7.30
CA PRO A 175 -8.15 0.10 -6.15
C PRO A 175 -9.63 -0.31 -6.15
N ASN A 176 -10.50 0.42 -6.84
CA ASN A 176 -11.92 0.09 -6.97
C ASN A 176 -12.15 -1.30 -7.59
N LEU A 177 -11.25 -1.75 -8.46
CA LEU A 177 -11.32 -3.08 -9.07
C LEU A 177 -11.33 -4.24 -8.06
N PHE A 178 -10.79 -4.02 -6.86
CA PHE A 178 -10.64 -5.06 -5.83
C PHE A 178 -11.82 -5.12 -4.86
N VAL A 179 -12.58 -4.06 -4.73
CA VAL A 179 -13.63 -3.91 -3.71
C VAL A 179 -14.71 -4.98 -3.84
N THR A 180 -15.29 -5.14 -5.01
CA THR A 180 -16.34 -6.14 -5.27
C THR A 180 -15.80 -7.47 -5.79
N GLY A 181 -14.49 -7.52 -6.01
CA GLY A 181 -13.75 -8.67 -6.52
C GLY A 181 -13.32 -8.48 -7.97
N ILE A 182 -12.02 -8.50 -8.18
CA ILE A 182 -11.42 -8.39 -9.52
C ILE A 182 -11.60 -9.67 -10.32
N SER A 183 -11.85 -9.56 -11.63
CA SER A 183 -11.91 -10.71 -12.53
C SER A 183 -10.53 -11.35 -12.69
N PHE A 184 -10.49 -12.67 -12.98
CA PHE A 184 -9.23 -13.37 -13.23
C PHE A 184 -8.40 -12.73 -14.36
N LYS A 185 -9.09 -12.27 -15.42
CA LYS A 185 -8.45 -11.61 -16.56
C LYS A 185 -7.80 -10.29 -16.14
N ALA A 186 -8.57 -9.39 -15.51
CA ALA A 186 -8.08 -8.09 -15.07
C ALA A 186 -6.94 -8.23 -14.03
N TYR A 187 -7.04 -9.21 -13.12
CA TYR A 187 -5.97 -9.48 -12.17
C TYR A 187 -4.71 -10.00 -12.85
N ALA A 188 -4.84 -10.88 -13.84
CA ALA A 188 -3.70 -11.39 -14.60
C ALA A 188 -3.00 -10.27 -15.38
N GLU A 189 -3.76 -9.35 -15.98
CA GLU A 189 -3.20 -8.17 -16.67
C GLU A 189 -2.35 -7.30 -15.73
N LEU A 190 -2.79 -7.08 -14.48
CA LEU A 190 -2.02 -6.33 -13.49
C LEU A 190 -0.83 -7.12 -12.94
N ARG A 191 -1.01 -8.41 -12.64
CA ARG A 191 0.01 -9.27 -12.03
C ARG A 191 1.17 -9.57 -12.99
N ASP A 192 0.83 -9.89 -14.25
CA ASP A 192 1.78 -10.38 -15.24
C ASP A 192 2.36 -9.22 -16.08
N SER A 193 1.91 -7.99 -15.84
CA SER A 193 2.46 -6.80 -16.48
C SER A 193 3.95 -6.66 -16.19
N ILE A 194 4.75 -6.43 -17.26
CA ILE A 194 6.18 -6.12 -17.15
C ILE A 194 6.43 -4.86 -16.31
N ASP A 195 5.45 -3.97 -16.27
CA ASP A 195 5.51 -2.71 -15.53
C ASP A 195 5.14 -2.86 -14.06
N ARG A 196 4.64 -4.04 -13.66
CA ARG A 196 4.36 -4.40 -12.26
C ARG A 196 3.58 -3.32 -11.49
N PRO A 197 2.36 -2.94 -11.92
CA PRO A 197 1.59 -1.86 -11.29
C PRO A 197 1.20 -2.14 -9.83
N LEU A 198 1.10 -3.41 -9.42
CA LEU A 198 0.82 -3.81 -8.04
C LEU A 198 2.03 -3.68 -7.11
N PHE A 199 3.22 -3.42 -7.65
CA PHE A 199 4.44 -3.31 -6.87
C PHE A 199 4.63 -1.88 -6.35
N ASN A 200 4.58 -1.71 -5.02
CA ASN A 200 4.85 -0.42 -4.39
C ASN A 200 6.34 -0.09 -4.44
N ARG A 201 6.72 0.77 -5.38
CA ARG A 201 8.13 1.14 -5.62
C ARG A 201 8.70 2.03 -4.53
N VAL A 202 7.86 2.78 -3.83
CA VAL A 202 8.30 3.64 -2.73
C VAL A 202 8.77 2.80 -1.54
N LEU A 203 7.96 1.79 -1.16
CA LEU A 203 8.22 1.01 0.06
C LEU A 203 9.08 -0.23 -0.18
N ARG A 204 9.06 -0.78 -1.40
CA ARG A 204 9.66 -2.08 -1.72
C ARG A 204 10.71 -2.01 -2.84
N GLY A 205 10.89 -0.84 -3.45
CA GLY A 205 11.89 -0.64 -4.48
C GLY A 205 13.30 -0.67 -3.87
N LEU A 206 14.19 -1.43 -4.51
CA LEU A 206 15.61 -1.48 -4.16
C LEU A 206 16.38 -0.86 -5.33
N TYR A 207 16.90 0.34 -5.12
CA TYR A 207 17.61 1.10 -6.12
C TYR A 207 18.99 1.47 -5.60
N PRO A 208 20.05 1.41 -6.44
CA PRO A 208 21.36 1.94 -6.05
C PRO A 208 21.24 3.44 -5.75
N PRO A 209 21.56 3.88 -4.53
CA PRO A 209 21.40 5.29 -4.14
C PRO A 209 22.38 6.23 -4.87
N GLY A 210 23.49 5.69 -5.35
CA GLY A 210 24.56 6.51 -5.90
C GLY A 210 25.05 7.53 -4.89
N SER A 211 25.54 8.73 -5.40
CA SER A 211 26.07 9.79 -4.53
C SER A 211 25.06 10.41 -3.58
N THR A 212 23.76 10.09 -3.70
CA THR A 212 22.74 10.61 -2.77
C THR A 212 22.91 10.09 -1.34
N ILE A 213 23.62 8.97 -1.15
CA ILE A 213 23.91 8.42 0.17
C ILE A 213 25.06 9.15 0.89
N LYS A 214 25.93 9.87 0.18
CA LYS A 214 27.16 10.45 0.73
C LYS A 214 26.94 11.38 1.93
N PRO A 215 25.94 12.27 1.95
CA PRO A 215 25.63 13.07 3.13
C PRO A 215 25.32 12.23 4.38
N ALA A 216 24.58 11.13 4.22
CA ALA A 216 24.26 10.23 5.34
C ALA A 216 25.52 9.51 5.86
N VAL A 217 26.39 9.05 4.96
CA VAL A 217 27.69 8.43 5.32
C VAL A 217 28.61 9.45 6.01
N ALA A 218 28.61 10.71 5.54
CA ALA A 218 29.35 11.80 6.16
C ALA A 218 28.91 12.05 7.60
N ILE A 219 27.59 12.14 7.85
CA ILE A 219 27.02 12.32 9.19
C ILE A 219 27.42 11.13 10.08
N ALA A 220 27.31 9.92 9.60
CA ALA A 220 27.72 8.72 10.35
C ALA A 220 29.21 8.75 10.72
N GLY A 221 30.08 9.17 9.79
CA GLY A 221 31.50 9.32 10.04
C GLY A 221 31.84 10.40 11.08
N LEU A 222 31.14 11.53 11.07
CA LEU A 222 31.26 12.59 12.05
C LEU A 222 30.74 12.18 13.43
N ASP A 223 29.59 11.56 13.49
CA ASP A 223 28.91 11.14 14.74
C ASP A 223 29.72 10.05 15.48
N SER A 224 30.31 9.12 14.74
CA SER A 224 31.20 8.10 15.30
C SER A 224 32.58 8.59 15.70
N GLY A 225 32.95 9.80 15.29
CA GLY A 225 34.29 10.36 15.55
C GLY A 225 35.40 9.76 14.71
N VAL A 226 35.10 8.93 13.72
CA VAL A 226 36.11 8.34 12.80
C VAL A 226 36.77 9.41 11.92
N VAL A 227 35.99 10.40 11.53
CA VAL A 227 36.45 11.59 10.81
C VAL A 227 35.93 12.86 11.48
N ASN A 228 36.57 13.98 11.16
CA ASN A 228 36.09 15.33 11.46
C ASN A 228 36.09 16.17 10.19
N ALA A 229 35.53 17.39 10.23
CA ALA A 229 35.41 18.25 9.07
C ALA A 229 36.72 18.57 8.35
N SER A 230 37.86 18.53 9.07
CA SER A 230 39.22 18.79 8.54
C SER A 230 39.98 17.54 8.13
N SER A 231 39.38 16.36 8.30
CA SER A 231 40.00 15.08 7.88
C SER A 231 40.17 15.07 6.36
N ARG A 232 41.38 14.74 5.88
CA ARG A 232 41.70 14.77 4.44
C ARG A 232 42.11 13.42 3.93
N VAL A 233 41.66 13.10 2.72
CA VAL A 233 42.05 11.91 1.96
C VAL A 233 42.68 12.37 0.65
N PHE A 234 43.76 11.71 0.21
CA PHE A 234 44.35 11.97 -1.11
C PHE A 234 43.61 11.17 -2.19
N ASP A 235 43.04 11.85 -3.15
CA ASP A 235 42.40 11.24 -4.30
C ASP A 235 43.29 11.28 -5.54
N PRO A 236 43.88 10.16 -5.96
CA PRO A 236 44.56 10.02 -7.24
C PRO A 236 43.66 9.71 -8.42
N GLY A 237 42.32 9.82 -8.27
CA GLY A 237 41.30 9.44 -9.25
C GLY A 237 40.75 8.03 -9.07
N TYR A 238 41.18 7.32 -8.04
CA TYR A 238 40.68 5.98 -7.70
C TYR A 238 40.98 5.64 -6.24
N TYR A 239 40.23 4.69 -5.70
CA TYR A 239 40.51 4.00 -4.45
C TYR A 239 40.98 2.56 -4.74
N GLN A 240 41.95 2.06 -4.00
CA GLN A 240 42.45 0.70 -4.12
C GLN A 240 42.60 0.07 -2.74
N LEU A 241 42.03 -1.11 -2.56
CA LEU A 241 42.17 -1.88 -1.33
C LEU A 241 43.60 -2.46 -1.22
N PRO A 242 44.18 -2.55 -0.02
CA PRO A 242 45.43 -3.26 0.20
C PRO A 242 45.36 -4.70 -0.34
N ASN A 243 46.37 -5.13 -1.07
CA ASN A 243 46.47 -6.48 -1.66
C ASN A 243 45.36 -6.84 -2.66
N TYR A 244 44.75 -5.86 -3.31
CA TYR A 244 43.71 -6.07 -4.31
C TYR A 244 43.98 -5.20 -5.53
N ASP A 245 44.06 -5.81 -6.73
CA ASP A 245 44.47 -5.09 -7.95
C ASP A 245 43.39 -4.20 -8.55
N HIS A 246 42.13 -4.37 -8.13
CA HIS A 246 41.02 -3.59 -8.64
C HIS A 246 41.04 -2.15 -8.15
N LYS A 247 40.87 -1.20 -9.09
CA LYS A 247 40.78 0.23 -8.83
C LYS A 247 39.31 0.71 -8.92
N TYR A 248 38.78 1.11 -7.79
CA TYR A 248 37.46 1.74 -7.69
C TYR A 248 37.60 3.22 -8.08
N ARG A 249 37.16 3.57 -9.29
CA ARG A 249 37.46 4.85 -9.90
C ARG A 249 36.53 5.94 -9.42
N ASN A 250 37.11 7.13 -9.14
CA ASN A 250 36.38 8.37 -9.01
C ASN A 250 35.87 8.80 -10.40
N TRP A 251 34.79 9.61 -10.43
CA TRP A 251 34.28 10.19 -11.67
C TRP A 251 35.35 11.10 -12.35
N ASN A 252 36.08 11.87 -11.55
CA ASN A 252 37.30 12.58 -11.99
C ASN A 252 38.46 11.64 -11.99
N ARG A 253 38.84 11.13 -13.15
CA ARG A 253 39.92 10.13 -13.29
C ARG A 253 41.32 10.68 -13.06
N SER A 254 41.48 12.01 -13.11
CA SER A 254 42.73 12.67 -12.80
C SER A 254 42.95 12.89 -11.28
N GLY A 255 41.92 12.61 -10.50
CA GLY A 255 41.88 12.87 -9.08
C GLY A 255 41.63 14.35 -8.74
N ASP A 256 41.28 14.57 -7.49
CA ASP A 256 41.06 15.92 -6.92
C ASP A 256 42.17 16.31 -5.93
N GLY A 257 43.21 15.45 -5.78
CA GLY A 257 44.27 15.70 -4.84
C GLY A 257 43.84 15.54 -3.37
N TRP A 258 44.27 16.42 -2.48
CA TRP A 258 43.87 16.41 -1.08
C TRP A 258 42.44 16.98 -0.91
N VAL A 259 41.53 16.14 -0.46
CA VAL A 259 40.08 16.40 -0.33
C VAL A 259 39.71 16.32 1.14
N ASP A 260 39.06 17.35 1.65
CA ASP A 260 38.37 17.33 2.95
C ASP A 260 36.87 17.00 2.76
N LEU A 261 36.12 16.92 3.86
CA LEU A 261 34.71 16.48 3.83
C LEU A 261 33.87 17.45 2.99
N ASP A 262 34.04 18.76 3.12
CA ASP A 262 33.29 19.77 2.35
C ASP A 262 33.56 19.63 0.86
N THR A 263 34.81 19.52 0.48
CA THR A 263 35.20 19.31 -0.92
C THR A 263 34.68 17.96 -1.44
N ALA A 264 34.71 16.91 -0.61
CA ALA A 264 34.22 15.61 -0.99
C ALA A 264 32.71 15.61 -1.29
N ILE A 265 31.91 16.28 -0.49
CA ILE A 265 30.48 16.47 -0.72
C ILE A 265 30.24 17.35 -1.97
N MET A 266 30.89 18.51 -2.04
CA MET A 266 30.72 19.48 -3.12
C MET A 266 31.08 18.89 -4.48
N ARG A 267 32.18 18.13 -4.57
CA ARG A 267 32.66 17.48 -5.80
C ARG A 267 32.12 16.08 -6.00
N SER A 268 31.32 15.58 -5.06
CA SER A 268 30.87 14.18 -5.08
C SER A 268 32.04 13.17 -5.24
N ASN A 269 33.13 13.40 -4.50
CA ASN A 269 34.34 12.59 -4.60
C ASN A 269 34.09 11.18 -4.06
N ASP A 270 34.33 10.16 -4.89
CA ASP A 270 34.08 8.77 -4.51
C ASP A 270 35.24 8.22 -3.63
N THR A 271 36.47 8.62 -3.90
CA THR A 271 37.67 8.14 -3.17
C THR A 271 37.56 8.43 -1.70
N TYR A 272 37.18 9.65 -1.31
CA TYR A 272 36.96 10.04 0.08
C TYR A 272 35.94 9.14 0.79
N PHE A 273 34.82 8.86 0.15
CA PHE A 273 33.78 8.04 0.74
C PHE A 273 34.08 6.56 0.75
N TYR A 274 34.87 6.03 -0.19
CA TYR A 274 35.41 4.67 -0.10
C TYR A 274 36.32 4.51 1.10
N ASP A 275 37.23 5.47 1.33
CA ASP A 275 38.11 5.48 2.48
C ASP A 275 37.35 5.55 3.80
N LEU A 276 36.38 6.49 3.90
CA LEU A 276 35.53 6.65 5.07
C LEU A 276 34.72 5.37 5.39
N CYS A 277 34.13 4.72 4.39
CA CYS A 277 33.39 3.48 4.61
C CYS A 277 34.24 2.35 5.15
N LEU A 278 35.51 2.28 4.74
CA LEU A 278 36.45 1.25 5.23
C LEU A 278 37.00 1.53 6.62
N LEU A 279 37.11 2.79 7.01
CA LEU A 279 37.48 3.15 8.39
C LEU A 279 36.35 2.81 9.39
N TYR A 280 35.12 2.67 8.90
CA TYR A 280 33.94 2.39 9.70
C TYR A 280 33.68 0.88 9.88
N THR A 281 34.21 0.03 9.00
CA THR A 281 34.06 -1.43 9.00
C THR A 281 35.27 -2.11 9.63
#